data_41f9ad220d809dbbdb9074941a37f03d
#
_entry.id   41f9ad220d809dbbdb9074941a37f03d
#
_cell.length_a   1.000
_cell.length_b   1.000
_cell.length_c   1.000
_cell.angle_alpha   90.00
_cell.angle_beta   90.00
_cell.angle_gamma   90.00
#
_symmetry.space_group_name_H-M   'P 1'
#
loop_
_entity.id
_entity.type
_entity.pdbx_description
1 polymer ?
#
loop_
_entity_poly.entity_id
_entity_poly.type
_entity_poly.pdbx_seq_one_letter_code
_entity_poly.pdbx_strand_id
1 'polypeptide(L)'
;MTATSSLSLALVLLALVGCTGLGSSGVGGLPPGDGAVADATERSTPVVPGRPARVFIFAGFGRRCEPLTAPQITITELPTKGDVSFVPGQETTIQHSAQGTCIGQKARGTGVYYTARAGQEGVDRFSIAAKLAGGETATRTFEVRIAD
;
A
#
# COMPACT_ATOMS: atom_id res chain seq x y z
N MET A 1 -72.94 39.86 -5.08
CA MET A 1 -72.84 38.40 -5.21
C MET A 1 -71.42 38.08 -5.56
N THR A 2 -70.58 37.86 -4.56
CA THR A 2 -69.16 37.79 -4.68
C THR A 2 -68.67 36.39 -4.21
N ALA A 3 -68.15 35.63 -5.17
CA ALA A 3 -67.54 34.32 -4.89
C ALA A 3 -66.05 34.50 -4.64
N THR A 4 -65.62 34.21 -3.44
CA THR A 4 -64.21 34.19 -3.06
C THR A 4 -63.67 32.80 -3.33
N SER A 5 -62.65 32.71 -4.19
CA SER A 5 -61.94 31.49 -4.50
C SER A 5 -60.67 31.42 -3.67
N SER A 6 -60.59 30.44 -2.75
CA SER A 6 -59.41 30.18 -1.92
C SER A 6 -58.38 29.35 -2.68
N LEU A 7 -57.21 29.91 -2.88
CA LEU A 7 -56.06 29.25 -3.52
C LEU A 7 -55.23 28.57 -2.41
N SER A 8 -55.29 27.24 -2.34
CA SER A 8 -54.44 26.46 -1.44
C SER A 8 -53.07 26.27 -2.04
N LEU A 9 -52.08 26.87 -1.40
CA LEU A 9 -50.67 26.73 -1.75
C LEU A 9 -50.13 25.45 -1.12
N ALA A 10 -49.95 24.40 -1.90
CA ALA A 10 -49.30 23.16 -1.47
C ALA A 10 -47.77 23.34 -1.48
N LEU A 11 -47.20 23.39 -0.30
CA LEU A 11 -45.75 23.44 -0.10
C LEU A 11 -45.16 22.00 -0.26
N VAL A 12 -44.53 21.72 -1.40
CA VAL A 12 -43.81 20.46 -1.62
C VAL A 12 -42.40 20.60 -0.99
N LEU A 13 -42.19 19.95 0.14
CA LEU A 13 -40.86 19.77 0.73
C LEU A 13 -40.15 18.66 -0.06
N LEU A 14 -39.21 19.03 -0.91
CA LEU A 14 -38.20 18.09 -1.42
C LEU A 14 -37.20 17.76 -0.32
N ALA A 15 -37.33 16.57 0.25
CA ALA A 15 -36.25 15.99 1.07
C ALA A 15 -35.12 15.55 0.15
N LEU A 16 -34.02 16.33 0.16
CA LEU A 16 -32.72 15.91 -0.40
C LEU A 16 -32.13 14.84 0.51
N VAL A 17 -32.31 13.58 0.11
CA VAL A 17 -31.55 12.46 0.70
C VAL A 17 -30.11 12.61 0.22
N GLY A 18 -29.28 13.19 1.07
CA GLY A 18 -27.83 13.19 0.87
C GLY A 18 -27.30 11.77 0.95
N CYS A 19 -26.87 11.20 -0.17
CA CYS A 19 -25.98 10.05 -0.18
C CYS A 19 -24.69 10.44 0.52
N THR A 20 -24.56 10.08 1.80
CA THR A 20 -23.27 10.01 2.45
C THR A 20 -22.50 8.87 1.79
N GLY A 21 -21.65 9.23 0.84
CA GLY A 21 -20.69 8.32 0.26
C GLY A 21 -19.88 7.70 1.38
N LEU A 22 -20.00 6.39 1.54
CA LEU A 22 -19.08 5.57 2.31
C LEU A 22 -17.68 5.85 1.75
N GLY A 23 -16.88 6.55 2.56
CA GLY A 23 -15.51 6.82 2.22
C GLY A 23 -14.80 5.51 1.97
N SER A 24 -14.37 5.32 0.73
CA SER A 24 -13.31 4.39 0.42
C SER A 24 -12.20 4.65 1.41
N SER A 25 -11.86 3.64 2.20
CA SER A 25 -10.66 3.63 3.02
C SER A 25 -9.49 3.86 2.08
N GLY A 26 -9.05 5.11 1.98
CA GLY A 26 -7.89 5.48 1.21
C GLY A 26 -6.73 4.67 1.73
N VAL A 27 -6.18 3.83 0.88
CA VAL A 27 -4.82 3.32 1.03
C VAL A 27 -3.98 4.54 1.34
N GLY A 28 -3.43 4.63 2.56
CA GLY A 28 -2.72 5.79 3.04
C GLY A 28 -1.63 6.20 2.05
N GLY A 29 -1.90 7.22 1.26
CA GLY A 29 -0.91 7.84 0.41
C GLY A 29 0.20 8.37 1.30
N LEU A 30 1.43 7.95 1.04
CA LEU A 30 2.61 8.51 1.67
C LEU A 30 2.65 10.01 1.36
N PRO A 31 2.95 10.88 2.35
CA PRO A 31 3.12 12.30 2.10
C PRO A 31 4.25 12.53 1.07
N PRO A 32 4.14 13.56 0.22
CA PRO A 32 5.16 13.88 -0.77
C PRO A 32 6.43 14.41 -0.08
N GLY A 33 7.33 13.51 0.26
CA GLY A 33 8.67 13.81 0.77
C GLY A 33 9.74 13.58 -0.31
N ASP A 34 10.96 14.09 -0.09
CA ASP A 34 12.12 13.84 -0.95
C ASP A 34 12.64 12.39 -0.76
N GLY A 35 11.88 11.42 -1.16
CA GLY A 35 12.23 10.00 -1.05
C GLY A 35 10.99 9.13 -1.22
N ALA A 36 10.65 8.81 -2.45
CA ALA A 36 9.54 7.91 -2.72
C ALA A 36 9.97 6.45 -2.53
N VAL A 37 9.08 5.63 -2.01
CA VAL A 37 9.25 4.18 -1.96
C VAL A 37 8.55 3.57 -3.17
N ALA A 38 9.28 2.80 -3.97
CA ALA A 38 8.70 2.06 -5.08
C ALA A 38 8.16 0.72 -4.61
N ASP A 39 6.94 0.43 -5.05
CA ASP A 39 6.31 -0.87 -4.89
C ASP A 39 6.62 -1.73 -6.12
N ALA A 40 7.35 -2.81 -5.92
CA ALA A 40 7.41 -3.88 -6.90
C ALA A 40 6.27 -4.83 -6.57
N THR A 41 5.31 -4.90 -7.41
CA THR A 41 4.19 -5.84 -7.47
C THR A 41 4.01 -6.72 -6.22
N GLU A 42 3.03 -6.42 -5.41
CA GLU A 42 2.62 -7.29 -4.32
C GLU A 42 2.43 -8.72 -4.86
N ARG A 43 3.05 -9.70 -4.20
CA ARG A 43 3.04 -11.07 -4.70
C ARG A 43 1.62 -11.63 -4.64
N SER A 44 1.01 -11.84 -5.78
CA SER A 44 -0.32 -12.46 -5.91
C SER A 44 -0.30 -13.99 -5.81
N THR A 45 0.86 -14.62 -6.06
CA THR A 45 1.04 -16.07 -6.00
C THR A 45 1.34 -16.55 -4.58
N PRO A 46 0.73 -17.64 -4.10
CA PRO A 46 1.07 -18.23 -2.81
C PRO A 46 2.56 -18.57 -2.69
N VAL A 47 3.09 -18.49 -1.48
CA VAL A 47 4.46 -18.92 -1.17
C VAL A 47 4.46 -20.39 -0.81
N VAL A 48 5.50 -21.10 -1.27
CA VAL A 48 5.68 -22.52 -0.97
C VAL A 48 6.47 -22.65 0.34
N PRO A 49 6.00 -23.44 1.33
CA PRO A 49 6.72 -23.64 2.59
C PRO A 49 8.18 -24.07 2.36
N GLY A 50 9.07 -23.53 3.18
CA GLY A 50 10.51 -23.79 3.11
C GLY A 50 11.26 -23.10 1.97
N ARG A 51 10.59 -22.35 1.09
CA ARG A 51 11.22 -21.64 -0.03
C ARG A 51 11.10 -20.12 0.14
N PRO A 52 12.22 -19.38 0.15
CA PRO A 52 12.17 -17.92 0.18
C PRO A 52 11.43 -17.36 -1.04
N ALA A 53 10.49 -16.48 -0.80
CA ALA A 53 9.74 -15.79 -1.85
C ALA A 53 9.83 -14.29 -1.64
N ARG A 54 10.25 -13.56 -2.68
CA ARG A 54 10.24 -12.10 -2.64
C ARG A 54 8.82 -11.59 -2.65
N VAL A 55 8.44 -10.81 -1.64
CA VAL A 55 7.11 -10.21 -1.50
C VAL A 55 7.11 -8.74 -1.87
N PHE A 56 8.26 -8.05 -1.73
CA PHE A 56 8.36 -6.62 -2.00
C PHE A 56 9.80 -6.17 -2.24
N ILE A 57 10.00 -4.96 -2.81
CA ILE A 57 11.29 -4.27 -2.84
C ILE A 57 11.07 -2.82 -2.40
N PHE A 58 11.79 -2.40 -1.36
CA PHE A 58 11.90 -1.00 -0.99
C PHE A 58 13.04 -0.35 -1.75
N ALA A 59 12.73 0.58 -2.65
CA ALA A 59 13.71 1.35 -3.41
C ALA A 59 13.52 2.84 -3.18
N GLY A 60 14.60 3.60 -3.10
CA GLY A 60 14.60 5.05 -3.00
C GLY A 60 14.84 5.68 -4.37
N PHE A 61 14.05 6.69 -4.71
CA PHE A 61 14.27 7.53 -5.89
C PHE A 61 13.72 8.93 -5.66
N GLY A 62 14.35 9.93 -6.29
CA GLY A 62 13.93 11.32 -6.20
C GLY A 62 12.89 11.70 -7.24
N ARG A 63 12.50 12.96 -7.25
CA ARG A 63 11.45 13.50 -8.15
C ARG A 63 11.82 13.44 -9.63
N ARG A 64 13.10 13.42 -9.97
CA ARG A 64 13.63 13.28 -11.33
C ARG A 64 14.07 11.86 -11.65
N CYS A 65 13.61 10.90 -10.85
CA CYS A 65 13.92 9.48 -10.97
C CYS A 65 15.41 9.13 -10.71
N GLU A 66 16.16 10.05 -10.13
CA GLU A 66 17.52 9.78 -9.67
C GLU A 66 17.49 8.75 -8.53
N PRO A 67 18.42 7.79 -8.51
CA PRO A 67 18.49 6.81 -7.43
C PRO A 67 18.89 7.49 -6.11
N LEU A 68 18.15 7.20 -5.05
CA LEU A 68 18.48 7.59 -3.68
C LEU A 68 18.94 6.38 -2.89
N THR A 69 19.51 6.62 -1.72
CA THR A 69 19.85 5.56 -0.76
C THR A 69 18.59 4.75 -0.44
N ALA A 70 18.73 3.42 -0.46
CA ALA A 70 17.62 2.53 -0.12
C ALA A 70 17.13 2.83 1.32
N PRO A 71 15.81 2.81 1.57
CA PRO A 71 15.27 3.04 2.90
C PRO A 71 15.82 2.04 3.93
N GLN A 72 16.00 2.51 5.16
CA GLN A 72 16.28 1.62 6.29
C GLN A 72 14.97 0.96 6.70
N ILE A 73 14.96 -0.37 6.71
CA ILE A 73 13.76 -1.16 6.99
C ILE A 73 13.87 -1.90 8.31
N THR A 74 12.75 -1.91 9.06
CA THR A 74 12.64 -2.56 10.36
C THR A 74 11.30 -3.29 10.44
N ILE A 75 11.29 -4.51 10.96
CA ILE A 75 10.04 -5.24 11.21
C ILE A 75 9.39 -4.64 12.44
N THR A 76 8.14 -4.19 12.32
CA THR A 76 7.34 -3.64 13.43
C THR A 76 6.34 -4.65 13.98
N GLU A 77 5.94 -5.62 13.17
CA GLU A 77 5.11 -6.75 13.55
C GLU A 77 5.67 -8.01 12.90
N LEU A 78 6.02 -8.99 13.73
CA LEU A 78 6.61 -10.25 13.27
C LEU A 78 5.54 -11.17 12.67
N PRO A 79 5.87 -11.94 11.60
CA PRO A 79 5.00 -12.99 11.10
C PRO A 79 4.88 -14.14 12.13
N THR A 80 3.75 -14.82 12.09
CA THR A 80 3.47 -15.95 13.00
C THR A 80 3.78 -17.31 12.39
N LYS A 81 3.76 -17.41 11.05
CA LYS A 81 3.88 -18.68 10.31
C LYS A 81 5.17 -18.78 9.49
N GLY A 82 6.01 -17.79 9.52
CA GLY A 82 7.23 -17.75 8.72
C GLY A 82 8.28 -16.81 9.27
N ASP A 83 9.27 -16.55 8.43
CA ASP A 83 10.40 -15.67 8.74
C ASP A 83 10.57 -14.65 7.61
N VAL A 84 10.92 -13.42 7.97
CA VAL A 84 11.20 -12.34 7.03
C VAL A 84 12.69 -12.11 6.96
N SER A 85 13.24 -11.97 5.76
CA SER A 85 14.63 -11.62 5.52
C SER A 85 14.75 -10.49 4.50
N PHE A 86 15.88 -9.78 4.54
CA PHE A 86 16.16 -8.63 3.70
C PHE A 86 17.39 -8.88 2.84
N VAL A 87 17.27 -8.63 1.53
CA VAL A 87 18.35 -8.80 0.56
C VAL A 87 18.60 -7.46 -0.13
N PRO A 88 19.72 -6.79 0.15
CA PRO A 88 20.06 -5.51 -0.48
C PRO A 88 20.44 -5.69 -1.95
N GLY A 89 20.44 -4.59 -2.70
CA GLY A 89 20.90 -4.53 -4.09
C GLY A 89 19.98 -5.19 -5.11
N GLN A 90 18.72 -5.44 -4.77
CA GLN A 90 17.74 -6.03 -5.67
C GLN A 90 17.27 -5.02 -6.70
N GLU A 91 17.16 -5.45 -7.96
CA GLU A 91 16.62 -4.62 -9.04
C GLU A 91 15.11 -4.84 -9.18
N THR A 92 14.41 -3.76 -9.49
CA THR A 92 12.98 -3.75 -9.80
C THR A 92 12.67 -2.72 -10.87
N THR A 93 11.51 -2.88 -11.51
CA THR A 93 10.89 -1.82 -12.30
C THR A 93 9.80 -1.18 -11.46
N ILE A 94 9.80 0.15 -11.35
CA ILE A 94 8.83 0.89 -10.55
C ILE A 94 7.43 0.68 -11.15
N GLN A 95 6.56 -0.01 -10.44
CA GLN A 95 5.16 -0.24 -10.81
C GLN A 95 4.26 0.83 -10.19
N HIS A 96 4.55 1.22 -8.94
CA HIS A 96 3.81 2.20 -8.17
C HIS A 96 4.79 3.19 -7.55
N SER A 97 4.39 4.44 -7.51
CA SER A 97 5.15 5.53 -6.93
C SER A 97 4.20 6.42 -6.14
N ALA A 98 4.57 6.73 -4.89
CA ALA A 98 3.80 7.66 -4.06
C ALA A 98 3.64 9.04 -4.71
N GLN A 99 4.60 9.44 -5.55
CA GLN A 99 4.58 10.71 -6.29
C GLN A 99 3.92 10.60 -7.67
N GLY A 100 3.51 9.39 -8.11
CA GLY A 100 2.98 9.14 -9.44
C GLY A 100 4.00 9.29 -10.57
N THR A 101 5.29 9.48 -10.23
CA THR A 101 6.39 9.65 -11.18
C THR A 101 7.23 8.38 -11.29
N CYS A 102 8.13 8.33 -12.26
CA CYS A 102 9.13 7.27 -12.44
C CYS A 102 8.58 5.87 -12.75
N ILE A 103 7.29 5.74 -13.03
CA ILE A 103 6.69 4.47 -13.45
C ILE A 103 7.42 3.93 -14.68
N GLY A 104 7.74 2.63 -14.67
CA GLY A 104 8.48 1.95 -15.75
C GLY A 104 10.01 2.11 -15.66
N GLN A 105 10.53 2.99 -14.80
CA GLN A 105 11.97 3.12 -14.60
C GLN A 105 12.53 1.98 -13.75
N LYS A 106 13.80 1.64 -13.98
CA LYS A 106 14.51 0.67 -13.14
C LYS A 106 15.00 1.34 -11.86
N ALA A 107 14.83 0.64 -10.74
CA ALA A 107 15.35 1.07 -9.45
C ALA A 107 16.07 -0.09 -8.77
N ARG A 108 16.95 0.24 -7.82
CA ARG A 108 17.64 -0.75 -6.98
C ARG A 108 17.33 -0.46 -5.53
N GLY A 109 17.05 -1.52 -4.76
CA GLY A 109 16.64 -1.38 -3.37
C GLY A 109 16.88 -2.62 -2.55
N THR A 110 16.17 -2.73 -1.43
CA THR A 110 16.22 -3.88 -0.54
C THR A 110 14.97 -4.75 -0.74
N GLY A 111 15.18 -5.98 -1.16
CA GLY A 111 14.13 -6.98 -1.31
C GLY A 111 13.70 -7.53 0.05
N VAL A 112 12.39 -7.62 0.25
CA VAL A 112 11.76 -8.28 1.38
C VAL A 112 11.37 -9.68 0.95
N TYR A 113 11.89 -10.67 1.64
CA TYR A 113 11.62 -12.10 1.39
C TYR A 113 10.90 -12.69 2.59
N TYR A 114 9.91 -13.50 2.31
CA TYR A 114 9.19 -14.28 3.29
C TYR A 114 9.42 -15.77 3.03
N THR A 115 9.66 -16.53 4.09
CA THR A 115 9.80 -17.99 4.05
C THR A 115 8.82 -18.60 5.05
N ALA A 116 7.78 -19.26 4.55
CA ALA A 116 6.85 -19.99 5.41
C ALA A 116 7.56 -21.19 6.03
N ARG A 117 7.31 -21.47 7.32
CA ARG A 117 7.83 -22.67 7.98
C ARG A 117 7.14 -23.91 7.42
N ALA A 118 7.81 -25.05 7.50
CA ALA A 118 7.24 -26.32 7.06
C ALA A 118 5.93 -26.63 7.83
N GLY A 119 4.93 -27.12 7.12
CA GLY A 119 3.63 -27.45 7.68
C GLY A 119 2.71 -26.26 8.01
N GLN A 120 3.10 -25.05 7.64
CA GLN A 120 2.23 -23.87 7.75
C GLN A 120 1.45 -23.67 6.44
N GLU A 121 0.20 -23.25 6.60
CA GLU A 121 -0.75 -23.01 5.50
C GLU A 121 -1.62 -21.77 5.76
N GLY A 122 -2.40 -21.35 4.78
CA GLY A 122 -3.36 -20.26 4.86
C GLY A 122 -2.70 -18.89 4.73
N VAL A 123 -3.03 -17.94 5.61
CA VAL A 123 -2.56 -16.55 5.54
C VAL A 123 -1.71 -16.20 6.75
N ASP A 124 -0.62 -15.46 6.50
CA ASP A 124 0.20 -14.83 7.52
C ASP A 124 0.28 -13.31 7.28
N ARG A 125 0.60 -12.56 8.32
CA ARG A 125 0.73 -11.10 8.27
C ARG A 125 1.98 -10.65 9.01
N PHE A 126 2.57 -9.57 8.50
CA PHE A 126 3.67 -8.87 9.17
C PHE A 126 3.71 -7.42 8.72
N SER A 127 4.33 -6.56 9.51
CA SER A 127 4.44 -5.13 9.21
C SER A 127 5.89 -4.66 9.23
N ILE A 128 6.19 -3.73 8.32
CA ILE A 128 7.53 -3.16 8.15
C ILE A 128 7.41 -1.63 8.19
N ALA A 129 8.31 -0.99 8.92
CA ALA A 129 8.57 0.44 8.83
C ALA A 129 9.80 0.68 7.95
N ALA A 130 9.67 1.60 7.01
CA ALA A 130 10.75 2.05 6.13
C ALA A 130 11.06 3.52 6.41
N LYS A 131 12.28 3.82 6.86
CA LYS A 131 12.75 5.19 7.04
C LYS A 131 13.35 5.68 5.73
N LEU A 132 12.73 6.70 5.15
CA LEU A 132 13.10 7.28 3.88
C LEU A 132 14.32 8.21 4.02
N ALA A 133 14.95 8.56 2.89
CA ALA A 133 16.09 9.48 2.86
C ALA A 133 15.78 10.86 3.47
N GLY A 134 14.55 11.34 3.33
CA GLY A 134 14.05 12.58 3.96
C GLY A 134 13.82 12.51 5.48
N GLY A 135 14.01 11.34 6.10
CA GLY A 135 13.78 11.11 7.54
C GLY A 135 12.36 10.70 7.89
N GLU A 136 11.44 10.71 6.96
CA GLU A 136 10.07 10.23 7.12
C GLU A 136 10.04 8.72 7.29
N THR A 137 9.04 8.21 8.01
CA THR A 137 8.82 6.77 8.19
C THR A 137 7.50 6.37 7.58
N ALA A 138 7.55 5.40 6.68
CA ALA A 138 6.37 4.77 6.10
C ALA A 138 6.22 3.36 6.65
N THR A 139 5.02 3.01 7.11
CA THR A 139 4.71 1.65 7.58
C THR A 139 3.85 0.94 6.56
N ARG A 140 4.18 -0.32 6.27
CA ARG A 140 3.41 -1.18 5.38
C ARG A 140 3.16 -2.53 6.01
N THR A 141 1.91 -3.00 5.94
CA THR A 141 1.50 -4.34 6.34
C THR A 141 1.40 -5.22 5.10
N PHE A 142 1.94 -6.42 5.20
CA PHE A 142 1.93 -7.45 4.18
C PHE A 142 1.02 -8.59 4.60
N GLU A 143 0.23 -9.05 3.66
CA GLU A 143 -0.52 -10.29 3.77
C GLU A 143 0.06 -11.30 2.79
N VAL A 144 0.48 -12.45 3.30
CA VAL A 144 1.12 -13.50 2.50
C VAL A 144 0.26 -14.74 2.55
N ARG A 145 -0.15 -15.22 1.39
CA ARG A 145 -0.83 -16.52 1.26
C ARG A 145 0.21 -17.62 1.16
N ILE A 146 0.07 -18.65 1.98
CA ILE A 146 0.93 -19.84 1.98
C ILE A 146 0.18 -20.94 1.22
N ALA A 147 0.90 -21.63 0.31
CA ALA A 147 0.35 -22.74 -0.43
C ALA A 147 0.12 -23.96 0.50
N ASP A 148 -0.95 -24.67 0.21
CA ASP A 148 -1.29 -25.96 0.84
C ASP A 148 -0.33 -27.05 0.39
#